data_b4c7016fc69621b8a4c300a8a5950f6f
#
_entry.id   b4c7016fc69621b8a4c300a8a5950f6f
#
_cell.length_a   1.000
_cell.length_b   1.000
_cell.length_c   1.000
_cell.angle_alpha   90.00
_cell.angle_beta   90.00
_cell.angle_gamma   90.00
#
_symmetry.space_group_name_H-M   'P 1'
#
loop_
_entity.id
_entity.type
_entity.pdbx_description
1 polymer ?
#
loop_
_entity_poly.entity_id
_entity_poly.type
_entity_poly.pdbx_seq_one_letter_code
_entity_poly.pdbx_strand_id
1 'polypeptide(L)' 'MGQTATYCSDCYNKVGRAQDAQIKAAESDGKVPMTKDGTCCSCKKATVVVYFEG' A
#
# COMPACT_ATOMS: atom_id res chain seq x y z
N MET A 1 10.56 -2.63 9.73
CA MET A 1 9.57 -2.97 10.72
C MET A 1 8.46 -1.97 10.69
N GLY A 2 7.28 -2.44 10.80
CA GLY A 2 6.09 -1.63 10.67
C GLY A 2 5.46 -1.81 9.32
N GLN A 3 4.48 -0.99 9.05
CA GLN A 3 3.69 -1.08 7.84
C GLN A 3 4.15 -0.07 6.80
N THR A 4 3.95 -0.40 5.54
CA THR A 4 4.06 0.59 4.48
C THR A 4 2.89 1.56 4.58
N ALA A 5 2.92 2.64 3.78
CA ALA A 5 1.78 3.52 3.67
C ALA A 5 0.57 2.73 3.15
N THR A 6 -0.63 3.15 3.56
CA THR A 6 -1.87 2.51 3.13
C THR A 6 -2.43 3.24 1.92
N TYR A 7 -2.74 2.49 0.87
CA TYR A 7 -3.28 3.05 -0.36
C TYR A 7 -4.59 2.36 -0.71
N CYS A 8 -5.56 3.11 -1.21
CA CYS A 8 -6.74 2.48 -1.78
C CYS A 8 -6.33 1.72 -3.05
N SER A 9 -7.20 0.85 -3.53
CA SER A 9 -6.88 -0.01 -4.65
C SER A 9 -6.36 0.77 -5.86
N ASP A 10 -7.01 1.89 -6.20
CA ASP A 10 -6.58 2.72 -7.33
C ASP A 10 -5.21 3.34 -7.09
N CYS A 11 -5.02 3.96 -5.92
CA CYS A 11 -3.74 4.59 -5.61
C CYS A 11 -2.63 3.56 -5.46
N TYR A 12 -2.93 2.39 -4.93
CA TYR A 12 -1.96 1.31 -4.83
C TYR A 12 -1.42 0.96 -6.21
N ASN A 13 -2.31 0.82 -7.19
CA ASN A 13 -1.88 0.47 -8.55
C ASN A 13 -1.16 1.61 -9.28
N LYS A 14 -1.53 2.86 -9.00
CA LYS A 14 -0.99 4.02 -9.71
C LYS A 14 0.22 4.63 -9.02
N VAL A 15 0.19 4.69 -7.70
CA VAL A 15 1.22 5.37 -6.90
C VAL A 15 2.05 4.37 -6.12
N GLY A 16 1.41 3.48 -5.38
CA GLY A 16 2.12 2.55 -4.51
C GLY A 16 3.10 1.68 -5.29
N ARG A 17 2.62 0.99 -6.30
CA ARG A 17 3.46 0.09 -7.09
C ARG A 17 4.42 0.83 -8.01
N ALA A 18 4.07 2.04 -8.40
CA ALA A 18 4.87 2.79 -9.37
C ALA A 18 5.90 3.71 -8.72
N GLN A 19 5.58 4.29 -7.57
CA GLN A 19 6.38 5.36 -6.98
C GLN A 19 6.86 5.07 -5.55
N ASP A 20 6.15 4.25 -4.79
CA ASP A 20 6.51 4.01 -3.40
C ASP A 20 7.62 2.96 -3.31
N ALA A 21 8.79 3.38 -2.87
CA ALA A 21 9.95 2.52 -2.78
C ALA A 21 9.75 1.37 -1.78
N GLN A 22 9.02 1.61 -0.71
CA GLN A 22 8.75 0.56 0.29
C GLN A 22 7.86 -0.53 -0.29
N ILE A 23 6.84 -0.14 -1.03
CA ILE A 23 5.95 -1.10 -1.67
C ILE A 23 6.68 -1.88 -2.75
N LYS A 24 7.49 -1.21 -3.55
CA LYS A 24 8.29 -1.88 -4.56
C LYS A 24 9.24 -2.89 -3.94
N ALA A 25 9.89 -2.51 -2.84
CA ALA A 25 10.80 -3.41 -2.14
C ALA A 25 10.07 -4.60 -1.56
N ALA A 26 8.89 -4.39 -0.97
CA ALA A 26 8.10 -5.47 -0.41
C ALA A 26 7.63 -6.45 -1.49
N GLU A 27 7.20 -5.96 -2.64
CA GLU A 27 6.83 -6.83 -3.76
C GLU A 27 8.02 -7.63 -4.26
N SER A 28 9.16 -6.98 -4.41
CA SER A 28 10.38 -7.63 -4.84
C SER A 28 10.85 -8.69 -3.85
N ASP A 29 10.58 -8.48 -2.58
CA ASP A 29 10.93 -9.38 -1.50
C ASP A 29 9.98 -10.59 -1.40
N GLY A 30 8.93 -10.59 -2.18
CA GLY A 30 7.97 -11.69 -2.22
C GLY A 30 6.91 -11.60 -1.14
N LYS A 31 6.74 -10.45 -0.51
CA LYS A 31 5.72 -10.29 0.51
C LYS A 31 4.33 -10.21 -0.11
N VAL A 32 3.33 -10.62 0.66
CA VAL A 32 1.94 -10.63 0.22
C VAL A 32 1.26 -9.34 0.70
N PRO A 33 0.57 -8.62 -0.19
CA PRO A 33 -0.15 -7.42 0.21
C PRO A 33 -1.32 -7.78 1.13
N MET A 34 -1.54 -6.94 2.14
CA MET A 34 -2.62 -7.11 3.10
C MET A 34 -3.64 -5.99 2.90
N THR A 35 -4.86 -6.26 3.32
CA THR A 35 -5.94 -5.28 3.20
C THR A 35 -6.60 -5.05 4.54
N LYS A 36 -7.11 -3.85 4.75
CA LYS A 36 -7.88 -3.51 5.95
C LYS A 36 -8.72 -2.27 5.66
N ASP A 37 -9.70 -2.02 6.52
CA ASP A 37 -10.46 -0.79 6.44
C ASP A 37 -9.61 0.37 6.97
N GLY A 38 -9.60 1.47 6.25
CA GLY A 38 -8.82 2.62 6.64
C GLY A 38 -8.95 3.76 5.66
N THR A 39 -7.98 4.67 5.68
CA THR A 39 -7.98 5.82 4.79
C THR A 39 -6.74 5.77 3.90
N CYS A 40 -6.94 5.98 2.61
CA CYS A 40 -5.83 6.09 1.67
C CYS A 40 -4.96 7.29 2.04
N CYS A 41 -3.64 7.10 2.07
CA CYS A 41 -2.73 8.19 2.42
C CYS A 41 -2.52 9.16 1.25
N SER A 42 -2.94 8.80 0.06
CA SER A 42 -2.77 9.64 -1.13
C SER A 42 -4.04 10.44 -1.44
N CYS A 43 -5.14 9.78 -1.69
CA CYS A 43 -6.39 10.46 -2.03
C CYS A 43 -7.29 10.74 -0.83
N LYS A 44 -6.92 10.24 0.33
CA LYS A 44 -7.64 10.45 1.60
C LYS A 44 -9.07 9.87 1.58
N LYS A 45 -9.25 8.83 0.80
CA LYS A 45 -10.55 8.19 0.69
C LYS A 45 -10.68 7.09 1.75
N ALA A 46 -11.78 7.09 2.50
CA ALA A 46 -12.05 6.05 3.49
C ALA A 46 -12.61 4.83 2.77
N THR A 47 -11.85 3.76 2.73
CA THR A 47 -12.23 2.55 2.01
C THR A 47 -11.27 1.41 2.43
N VAL A 48 -11.40 0.27 1.79
CA VAL A 48 -10.41 -0.80 1.98
C VAL A 48 -9.09 -0.35 1.38
N VAL A 49 -8.03 -0.43 2.17
CA VAL A 49 -6.68 -0.01 1.75
C VAL A 49 -5.76 -1.23 1.69
N VAL A 50 -4.76 -1.12 0.84
CA VAL A 50 -3.75 -2.17 0.63
C VAL A 50 -2.43 -1.69 1.21
N TYR A 51 -1.74 -2.58 1.91
CA TYR A 51 -0.45 -2.26 2.52
C TYR A 51 0.38 -3.54 2.69
N PHE A 52 1.65 -3.37 3.01
CA PHE A 52 2.53 -4.48 3.37
C PHE A 52 3.00 -4.31 4.80
N GLU A 53 3.19 -5.40 5.50
CA GLU A 53 3.82 -5.39 6.82
C GLU A 53 5.26 -5.83 6.68
N GLY A 54 6.11 -5.10 7.33
CA GLY A 54 7.55 -5.36 7.31
C GLY A 54 8.05 -6.32 8.35
#